data_9e51ad230cce417578263aee95d18bdb
#
_entry.id   9e51ad230cce417578263aee95d18bdb
#
_cell.length_a   1.000
_cell.length_b   1.000
_cell.length_c   1.000
_cell.angle_alpha   90.00
_cell.angle_beta   90.00
_cell.angle_gamma   90.00
#
_symmetry.space_group_name_H-M   'P 1'
#
loop_
_entity.id
_entity.type
_entity.pdbx_description
1 polymer ?
#
loop_
_entity_poly.entity_id
_entity_poly.type
_entity_poly.pdbx_seq_one_letter_code
_entity_poly.pdbx_strand_id
1 'polypeptide(L)'
;MRTAKKKRLEAKGWKVGTVGEFLKLSREESAYIEMKLALSRNLQERRKKKQLTQEQLARLLKSSQSRVVKMETGDPSVSLDLLVRSLLILGESRKSLGEILSERRSTFVS
;
A
#
# COMPACT_ATOMS: atom_id res chain seq x y z
N MET A 1 15.29 -2.10 7.61
CA MET A 1 15.38 -1.71 7.83
C MET A 1 15.24 -1.33 8.06
N ARG A 2 15.05 -1.21 7.76
CA ARG A 2 15.06 -0.69 7.85
C ARG A 2 14.95 -0.07 8.40
N THR A 3 14.71 0.10 8.29
CA THR A 3 14.78 0.74 8.77
C THR A 3 15.09 0.92 9.38
N ALA A 4 15.46 0.77 9.41
CA ALA A 4 15.97 1.06 9.92
C ALA A 4 16.52 1.31 9.70
N LYS A 5 16.74 1.19 9.19
CA LYS A 5 17.34 1.58 8.93
C LYS A 5 17.21 2.50 8.87
N LYS A 6 16.67 2.83 8.59
CA LYS A 6 16.57 3.77 8.58
C LYS A 6 16.26 4.22 9.51
N LYS A 7 16.24 4.12 9.95
CA LYS A 7 16.24 4.67 10.63
C LYS A 7 16.91 4.75 11.00
N ARG A 8 17.49 4.34 10.73
CA ARG A 8 18.29 4.47 10.81
C ARG A 8 18.61 5.37 10.54
N LEU A 9 18.32 5.81 10.22
CA LEU A 9 18.62 6.70 9.89
C LEU A 9 18.40 7.58 10.52
N GLU A 10 18.22 7.87 10.78
CA GLU A 10 18.23 8.70 11.19
C GLU A 10 18.48 9.08 12.02
N ALA A 11 18.88 8.81 12.42
CA ALA A 11 19.39 9.12 12.98
C ALA A 11 20.27 9.38 12.92
N LYS A 12 20.71 9.32 12.57
CA LYS A 12 21.43 9.65 12.16
C LYS A 12 21.31 10.42 11.66
N GLY A 13 20.74 10.66 11.86
CA GLY A 13 20.57 11.30 11.27
C GLY A 13 20.35 11.55 10.47
N TRP A 14 20.31 11.39 10.23
CA TRP A 14 20.15 11.56 9.33
C TRP A 14 20.51 11.85 8.69
N LYS A 15 21.15 11.67 8.84
CA LYS A 15 21.43 12.00 7.86
C LYS A 15 21.12 11.72 7.05
N VAL A 16 20.75 11.70 7.22
CA VAL A 16 20.43 11.37 6.26
C VAL A 16 20.74 11.37 5.19
N GLY A 17 20.82 11.00 5.00
CA GLY A 17 21.17 11.07 3.64
C GLY A 17 20.81 12.36 3.00
N THR A 18 21.35 12.56 1.86
CA THR A 18 20.97 13.74 1.11
C THR A 18 19.57 13.58 0.53
N VAL A 19 19.01 14.68 0.10
CA VAL A 19 17.71 14.65 -0.57
C VAL A 19 17.80 13.78 -1.81
N GLY A 20 18.87 13.93 -2.58
CA GLY A 20 19.02 13.13 -3.78
C GLY A 20 19.08 11.65 -3.47
N GLU A 21 19.78 11.33 -2.41
CA GLU A 21 19.87 9.94 -2.00
C GLU A 21 18.52 9.40 -1.57
N PHE A 22 17.78 10.22 -0.86
CA PHE A 22 16.44 9.82 -0.43
C PHE A 22 15.52 9.58 -1.61
N LEU A 23 15.67 10.39 -2.65
CA LEU A 23 14.82 10.25 -3.82
C LEU A 23 15.27 9.13 -4.74
N LYS A 24 16.45 8.60 -4.51
CA LYS A 24 16.97 7.53 -5.35
C LYS A 24 16.63 6.18 -4.76
N LEU A 25 15.35 5.91 -4.71
CA LEU A 25 14.92 4.59 -4.28
C LEU A 25 15.39 3.57 -5.30
N SER A 26 15.72 2.40 -4.81
CA SER A 26 16.06 1.30 -5.70
C SER A 26 14.84 0.97 -6.54
N ARG A 27 15.08 0.30 -7.66
CA ARG A 27 13.99 -0.15 -8.51
C ARG A 27 13.06 -1.08 -7.76
N GLU A 28 13.65 -1.92 -6.93
CA GLU A 28 12.86 -2.86 -6.15
C GLU A 28 11.95 -2.16 -5.17
N GLU A 29 12.46 -1.14 -4.51
CA GLU A 29 11.65 -0.40 -3.56
C GLU A 29 10.57 0.39 -4.24
N SER A 30 10.89 0.99 -5.37
CA SER A 30 9.88 1.72 -6.13
C SER A 30 8.78 0.81 -6.60
N ALA A 31 9.14 -0.37 -7.11
CA ALA A 31 8.15 -1.33 -7.56
C ALA A 31 7.27 -1.79 -6.40
N TYR A 32 7.89 -2.02 -5.26
CA TYR A 32 7.13 -2.47 -4.08
C TYR A 32 6.11 -1.41 -3.66
N ILE A 33 6.54 -0.16 -3.63
CA ILE A 33 5.64 0.93 -3.25
C ILE A 33 4.50 1.06 -4.26
N GLU A 34 4.82 0.95 -5.55
CA GLU A 34 3.80 1.03 -6.57
C GLU A 34 2.77 -0.08 -6.44
N MET A 35 3.24 -1.29 -6.13
CA MET A 35 2.33 -2.41 -5.95
C MET A 35 1.41 -2.17 -4.76
N LYS A 36 1.95 -1.67 -3.66
CA LYS A 36 1.13 -1.38 -2.50
C LYS A 36 0.09 -0.32 -2.80
N LEU A 37 0.49 0.73 -3.50
CA LEU A 37 -0.44 1.79 -3.82
C LEU A 37 -1.53 1.31 -4.76
N ALA A 38 -1.18 0.46 -5.71
CA ALA A 38 -2.17 -0.10 -6.62
C ALA A 38 -3.20 -0.93 -5.85
N LEU A 39 -2.72 -1.74 -4.91
CA LEU A 39 -3.63 -2.54 -4.10
C LEU A 39 -4.51 -1.66 -3.22
N SER A 40 -3.94 -0.61 -2.65
CA SER A 40 -4.72 0.32 -1.82
C SER A 40 -5.83 0.97 -2.61
N ARG A 41 -5.51 1.44 -3.80
CA ARG A 41 -6.52 2.07 -4.66
C ARG A 41 -7.62 1.08 -5.02
N ASN A 42 -7.22 -0.12 -5.36
CA ASN A 42 -8.19 -1.13 -5.74
C ASN A 42 -9.08 -1.54 -4.57
N LEU A 43 -8.52 -1.57 -3.38
CA LEU A 43 -9.33 -1.87 -2.21
C LEU A 43 -10.42 -0.81 -2.03
N GLN A 44 -10.05 0.46 -2.15
CA GLN A 44 -11.00 1.54 -2.02
C GLN A 44 -12.07 1.46 -3.12
N GLU A 45 -11.63 1.25 -4.35
CA GLU A 45 -12.56 1.17 -5.47
C GLU A 45 -13.53 0.01 -5.32
N ARG A 46 -12.99 -1.13 -4.88
CA ARG A 46 -13.82 -2.30 -4.70
C ARG A 46 -14.84 -2.09 -3.59
N ARG A 47 -14.41 -1.45 -2.51
CA ARG A 47 -15.32 -1.14 -1.43
C ARG A 47 -16.46 -0.27 -1.91
N LYS A 48 -16.12 0.77 -2.67
CA LYS A 48 -17.14 1.69 -3.16
C LYS A 48 -18.08 1.02 -4.13
N LYS A 49 -17.55 0.15 -4.97
CA LYS A 49 -18.39 -0.59 -5.90
C LYS A 49 -19.39 -1.47 -5.17
N LYS A 50 -18.99 -2.02 -4.06
CA LYS A 50 -19.87 -2.84 -3.26
C LYS A 50 -20.76 -2.02 -2.34
N GLN A 51 -20.61 -0.70 -2.42
CA GLN A 51 -21.41 0.22 -1.63
C GLN A 51 -21.26 -0.02 -0.14
N LEU A 52 -20.02 -0.31 0.26
CA LEU A 52 -19.71 -0.49 1.67
C LEU A 52 -19.09 0.77 2.23
N THR A 53 -19.44 1.08 3.47
CA THR A 53 -18.72 2.12 4.18
C THR A 53 -17.41 1.53 4.72
N GLN A 54 -16.52 2.43 5.13
CA GLN A 54 -15.27 1.96 5.74
C GLN A 54 -15.53 1.15 6.99
N GLU A 55 -16.54 1.53 7.74
CA GLU A 55 -16.90 0.80 8.94
C GLU A 55 -17.42 -0.60 8.61
N GLN A 56 -18.23 -0.68 7.57
CA GLN A 56 -18.74 -1.99 7.15
C GLN A 56 -17.61 -2.89 6.66
N LEU A 57 -16.68 -2.31 5.91
CA LEU A 57 -15.52 -3.08 5.47
C LEU A 57 -14.70 -3.54 6.66
N ALA A 58 -14.52 -2.65 7.65
CA ALA A 58 -13.77 -3.03 8.83
C ALA A 58 -14.39 -4.24 9.53
N ARG A 59 -15.71 -4.27 9.61
CA ARG A 59 -16.37 -5.42 10.22
C ARG A 59 -16.15 -6.68 9.41
N LEU A 60 -16.24 -6.56 8.10
CA LEU A 60 -16.03 -7.69 7.22
C LEU A 60 -14.62 -8.26 7.39
N LEU A 61 -13.65 -7.37 7.54
CA LEU A 61 -12.26 -7.76 7.69
C LEU A 61 -11.89 -8.08 9.13
N LYS A 62 -12.83 -7.93 10.05
CA LYS A 62 -12.58 -8.11 11.47
C LYS A 62 -11.45 -7.21 11.94
N SER A 63 -11.58 -5.95 11.57
CA SER A 63 -10.55 -4.97 11.85
C SER A 63 -11.21 -3.68 12.31
N SER A 64 -10.45 -2.60 12.38
CA SER A 64 -10.98 -1.31 12.81
C SER A 64 -11.15 -0.39 11.62
N GLN A 65 -12.02 0.59 11.76
CA GLN A 65 -12.22 1.57 10.71
C GLN A 65 -10.94 2.34 10.45
N SER A 66 -10.20 2.68 11.50
CA SER A 66 -8.97 3.43 11.30
C SER A 66 -7.95 2.62 10.53
N ARG A 67 -7.93 1.30 10.70
CA ARG A 67 -7.05 0.47 9.90
C ARG A 67 -7.47 0.47 8.43
N VAL A 68 -8.78 0.42 8.18
CA VAL A 68 -9.27 0.49 6.81
C VAL A 68 -8.86 1.80 6.15
N VAL A 69 -8.96 2.91 6.87
CA VAL A 69 -8.53 4.20 6.35
C VAL A 69 -7.05 4.14 5.95
N LYS A 70 -6.21 3.57 6.82
CA LYS A 70 -4.79 3.44 6.50
C LYS A 70 -4.56 2.56 5.29
N MET A 71 -5.32 1.48 5.18
CA MET A 71 -5.17 0.58 4.04
C MET A 71 -5.52 1.28 2.74
N GLU A 72 -6.54 2.12 2.74
CA GLU A 72 -6.98 2.77 1.52
C GLU A 72 -6.13 3.98 1.15
N THR A 73 -5.44 4.56 2.11
CA THR A 73 -4.61 5.73 1.85
C THR A 73 -3.16 5.39 1.54
N GLY A 74 -2.81 4.10 1.58
CA GLY A 74 -1.44 3.71 1.28
C GLY A 74 -0.47 3.97 2.41
N ASP A 75 -0.96 3.95 3.64
CA ASP A 75 -0.11 4.20 4.80
C ASP A 75 1.03 3.17 4.85
N PRO A 76 2.28 3.62 5.06
CA PRO A 76 3.41 2.69 5.07
C PRO A 76 3.33 1.61 6.14
N SER A 77 2.55 1.82 7.19
CA SER A 77 2.44 0.82 8.26
C SER A 77 1.60 -0.38 7.83
N VAL A 78 0.90 -0.29 6.72
CA VAL A 78 0.07 -1.39 6.25
C VAL A 78 0.90 -2.31 5.39
N SER A 79 0.84 -3.60 5.66
CA SER A 79 1.64 -4.58 4.92
C SER A 79 0.96 -4.96 3.62
N LEU A 80 1.78 -5.38 2.67
CA LEU A 80 1.26 -5.92 1.42
C LEU A 80 0.36 -7.12 1.68
N ASP A 81 0.76 -7.94 2.62
CA ASP A 81 0.01 -9.14 2.98
C ASP A 81 -1.42 -8.80 3.39
N LEU A 82 -1.57 -7.77 4.19
CA LEU A 82 -2.89 -7.36 4.64
C LEU A 82 -3.76 -6.90 3.47
N LEU A 83 -3.18 -6.15 2.55
CA LEU A 83 -3.92 -5.69 1.39
C LEU A 83 -4.37 -6.83 0.50
N VAL A 84 -3.47 -7.79 0.27
CA VAL A 84 -3.82 -8.94 -0.56
C VAL A 84 -4.94 -9.75 0.08
N ARG A 85 -4.83 -10.03 1.36
CA ARG A 85 -5.86 -10.80 2.05
C ARG A 85 -7.20 -10.10 2.04
N SER A 86 -7.17 -8.79 2.24
CA SER A 86 -8.40 -8.01 2.26
C SER A 86 -9.09 -8.05 0.91
N LEU A 87 -8.32 -7.92 -0.17
CA LEU A 87 -8.89 -7.98 -1.50
C LEU A 87 -9.48 -9.35 -1.80
N LEU A 88 -8.82 -10.40 -1.34
CA LEU A 88 -9.37 -11.74 -1.52
C LEU A 88 -10.69 -11.89 -0.79
N ILE A 89 -10.80 -11.34 0.40
CA ILE A 89 -12.05 -11.39 1.16
C ILE A 89 -13.14 -10.64 0.40
N LEU A 90 -12.79 -9.57 -0.29
CA LEU A 90 -13.77 -8.80 -1.06
C LEU A 90 -14.11 -9.45 -2.40
N GLY A 91 -13.52 -10.59 -2.71
CA GLY A 91 -13.89 -11.30 -3.91
C GLY A 91 -12.95 -11.20 -5.08
N GLU A 92 -11.80 -10.55 -4.91
CA GLU A 92 -10.81 -10.54 -5.98
C GLU A 92 -10.25 -11.93 -6.17
N SER A 93 -9.98 -12.27 -7.42
CA SER A 93 -9.37 -13.55 -7.73
C SER A 93 -7.86 -13.41 -7.81
N ARG A 94 -7.17 -14.54 -7.82
CA ARG A 94 -5.73 -14.50 -8.00
C ARG A 94 -5.36 -13.85 -9.33
N LYS A 95 -6.16 -14.10 -10.35
CA LYS A 95 -5.92 -13.51 -11.65
C LYS A 95 -6.06 -11.99 -11.61
N SER A 96 -7.13 -11.50 -11.00
CA SER A 96 -7.33 -10.07 -10.94
C SER A 96 -6.28 -9.42 -10.07
N LEU A 97 -5.84 -10.09 -8.99
CA LEU A 97 -4.73 -9.56 -8.20
C LEU A 97 -3.47 -9.45 -9.02
N GLY A 98 -3.20 -10.45 -9.84
CA GLY A 98 -2.05 -10.39 -10.73
C GLY A 98 -2.14 -9.23 -11.69
N GLU A 99 -3.32 -8.95 -12.20
CA GLU A 99 -3.50 -7.82 -13.09
C GLU A 99 -3.26 -6.50 -12.39
N ILE A 100 -3.74 -6.39 -11.16
CA ILE A 100 -3.51 -5.18 -10.37
C ILE A 100 -2.03 -4.98 -10.14
N LEU A 101 -1.33 -6.05 -9.78
CA LEU A 101 0.09 -5.96 -9.48
C LEU A 101 0.93 -5.66 -10.70
N SER A 102 0.48 -6.07 -11.87
CA SER A 102 1.22 -5.81 -13.08
C SER A 102 0.91 -4.46 -13.70
N GLU A 103 -0.03 -3.75 -13.14
CA GLU A 103 -0.45 -2.46 -13.64
C GLU A 103 0.64 -1.42 -13.47
N ARG A 104 1.01 -0.77 -14.55
CA ARG A 104 2.01 0.28 -14.49
C ARG A 104 1.35 1.63 -14.55
N ARG A 105 0.59 1.90 -13.57
CA ARG A 105 -0.10 3.14 -13.50
C ARG A 105 0.78 4.17 -12.89
N SER A 106 1.43 4.89 -13.69
CA SER A 106 2.32 5.90 -13.19
C SER A 106 1.57 7.20 -13.00
N THR A 107 1.66 7.74 -11.82
CA THR A 107 1.10 9.05 -11.58
C THR A 107 1.98 10.13 -12.16
N PHE A 108 3.15 9.77 -12.59
CA PHE A 108 4.07 10.76 -13.15
C PHE A 108 3.88 10.90 -14.63
N VAL A 109 3.63 9.79 -15.25
CA VAL A 109 3.52 9.78 -16.68
C VAL A 109 2.10 9.90 -17.11
N SER A 110 1.30 9.11 -16.56
CA SER A 110 -0.12 9.02 -16.91
C SER A 110 -0.36 9.20 -18.38
#